data_d58dee581abbfa81d30ea1c592409bcb
#
_entry.id   d58dee581abbfa81d30ea1c592409bcb
#
_cell.length_a   1.000
_cell.length_b   1.000
_cell.length_c   1.000
_cell.angle_alpha   90.00
_cell.angle_beta   90.00
_cell.angle_gamma   90.00
#
_symmetry.space_group_name_H-M   'P 1'
#
loop_
_entity.id
_entity.type
_entity.pdbx_description
1 polymer ?
#
loop_
_entity_poly.entity_id
_entity_poly.type
_entity_poly.pdbx_seq_one_letter_code
_entity_poly.pdbx_strand_id
1 'polypeptide(L)'
;AMRSSLVGSEMCIRDRTVGLGDALQKIGKDTVICLREPSLGPVFGMKGGAAGGGYAQVIPMEDINLHFNGDLHAIGVANNLLAALLDNHVHHGNALDIDVRRITWKRVLDMNDRALRDITVALGGPGNGYPRQDGFDIVVASEIMAIFCLATDLDDLKARLGRIVVAYTRDRQPVTAADLKAEGALTAVLKDALAPNLVQTLEGTPAFVHGGPFANIAHGCNSVIATT
;
A
#
# COMPACT_ATOMS: atom_id res chain seq x y z
N ALA A 1 9.97 21.16 -22.74
CA ALA A 1 9.30 22.09 -21.84
C ALA A 1 8.03 21.42 -21.33
N MET A 2 8.13 20.63 -20.28
CA MET A 2 6.95 20.16 -19.56
C MET A 2 6.34 21.36 -18.86
N ARG A 3 5.18 21.77 -19.31
CA ARG A 3 4.48 22.87 -18.69
C ARG A 3 3.99 22.47 -17.31
N SER A 4 4.29 23.29 -16.34
CA SER A 4 3.89 23.29 -14.94
C SER A 4 2.37 23.33 -14.67
N SER A 5 1.54 23.12 -15.65
CA SER A 5 0.07 23.12 -15.51
C SER A 5 -0.54 21.80 -15.02
N LEU A 6 0.29 20.81 -14.73
CA LEU A 6 -0.12 19.51 -14.19
C LEU A 6 -0.05 19.44 -12.67
N VAL A 7 -0.15 20.56 -12.04
CA VAL A 7 -0.13 20.65 -10.60
C VAL A 7 -1.52 20.28 -10.08
N GLY A 8 -1.74 18.99 -9.90
CA GLY A 8 -2.81 18.55 -9.01
C GLY A 8 -2.51 19.06 -7.60
N SER A 9 -3.55 19.32 -6.82
CA SER A 9 -3.46 19.85 -5.45
C SER A 9 -2.47 19.10 -4.55
N GLU A 10 -2.19 17.83 -4.82
CA GLU A 10 -1.26 17.00 -4.05
C GLU A 10 0.21 17.36 -4.28
N MET A 11 0.63 17.71 -5.49
CA MET A 11 2.00 18.18 -5.74
C MET A 11 2.27 19.49 -4.99
N CYS A 12 1.34 20.43 -5.03
CA CYS A 12 1.48 21.69 -4.29
C CYS A 12 1.60 21.50 -2.78
N ILE A 13 0.92 20.50 -2.22
CA ILE A 13 1.00 20.20 -0.77
C ILE A 13 2.39 19.70 -0.42
N ARG A 14 2.96 18.78 -1.20
CA ARG A 14 4.29 18.22 -0.96
C ARG A 14 5.39 19.27 -1.11
N ASP A 15 5.37 20.02 -2.19
CA ASP A 15 6.32 21.12 -2.40
C ASP A 15 6.31 22.11 -1.24
N ARG A 16 5.13 22.45 -0.73
CA ARG A 16 4.97 23.31 0.44
C ARG A 16 5.49 22.66 1.71
N THR A 17 5.25 21.37 1.91
CA THR A 17 5.73 20.63 3.08
C THR A 17 7.26 20.57 3.09
N VAL A 18 7.87 20.23 1.96
CA VAL A 18 9.33 20.18 1.82
C VAL A 18 9.92 21.58 1.99
N GLY A 19 9.41 22.58 1.26
CA GLY A 19 9.90 23.95 1.36
C GLY A 19 9.70 24.59 2.75
N LEU A 20 8.62 24.24 3.47
CA LEU A 20 8.42 24.66 4.84
C LEU A 20 9.44 24.01 5.78
N GLY A 21 9.71 22.71 5.62
CA GLY A 21 10.71 21.99 6.40
C GLY A 21 12.11 22.60 6.21
N ASP A 22 12.52 22.85 4.97
CA ASP A 22 13.78 23.50 4.65
C ASP A 22 13.87 24.92 5.24
N ALA A 23 12.78 25.69 5.14
CA ALA A 23 12.74 27.04 5.71
C ALA A 23 12.84 27.02 7.24
N LEU A 24 12.19 26.10 7.92
CA LEU A 24 12.27 25.93 9.37
C LEU A 24 13.69 25.54 9.79
N GLN A 25 14.32 24.60 9.11
CA GLN A 25 15.70 24.21 9.35
C GLN A 25 16.65 25.40 9.18
N LYS A 26 16.45 26.21 8.13
CA LYS A 26 17.28 27.38 7.83
C LYS A 26 17.20 28.50 8.90
N ILE A 27 16.09 28.59 9.60
CA ILE A 27 15.95 29.55 10.74
C ILE A 27 16.31 28.91 12.09
N GLY A 28 16.97 27.73 12.08
CA GLY A 28 17.51 27.08 13.27
C GLY A 28 16.47 26.31 14.09
N LYS A 29 15.39 25.83 13.48
CA LYS A 29 14.44 24.91 14.10
C LYS A 29 14.80 23.47 13.77
N ASP A 30 14.84 22.61 14.77
CA ASP A 30 14.96 21.17 14.57
C ASP A 30 13.70 20.66 13.84
N THR A 31 13.90 20.18 12.62
CA THR A 31 12.78 19.83 11.73
C THR A 31 13.06 18.49 11.05
N VAL A 32 12.05 17.65 11.02
CA VAL A 32 12.00 16.41 10.23
C VAL A 32 10.74 16.44 9.37
N ILE A 33 10.88 16.08 8.10
CA ILE A 33 9.77 16.02 7.15
C ILE A 33 9.28 14.58 7.08
N CYS A 34 7.95 14.36 7.11
CA CYS A 34 7.35 13.05 6.96
C CYS A 34 6.49 12.99 5.69
N LEU A 35 6.85 12.12 4.76
CA LEU A 35 6.19 11.95 3.47
C LEU A 35 5.74 10.50 3.27
N ARG A 36 4.69 10.33 2.51
CA ARG A 36 4.28 8.99 2.06
C ARG A 36 5.01 8.62 0.77
N GLU A 37 5.28 7.30 0.62
CA GLU A 37 5.84 6.74 -0.60
C GLU A 37 4.83 6.85 -1.75
N PRO A 38 5.26 7.18 -2.97
CA PRO A 38 4.37 7.25 -4.13
C PRO A 38 4.14 5.88 -4.74
N SER A 39 2.92 5.64 -5.21
CA SER A 39 2.60 4.49 -6.07
C SER A 39 3.03 4.77 -7.52
N LEU A 40 3.48 3.75 -8.23
CA LEU A 40 3.91 3.84 -9.65
C LEU A 40 2.78 4.30 -10.57
N GLY A 41 1.57 3.82 -10.37
CA GLY A 41 0.42 4.21 -11.19
C GLY A 41 0.20 5.73 -11.22
N PRO A 42 0.09 6.43 -10.07
CA PRO A 42 0.05 7.88 -10.00
C PRO A 42 1.27 8.59 -10.54
N VAL A 43 2.49 8.04 -10.37
CA VAL A 43 3.75 8.65 -10.87
C VAL A 43 3.74 8.75 -12.40
N PHE A 44 3.36 7.66 -13.08
CA PHE A 44 3.21 7.65 -14.54
C PHE A 44 1.90 8.23 -15.04
N GLY A 45 0.99 8.59 -14.14
CA GLY A 45 -0.29 9.21 -14.45
C GLY A 45 -0.27 10.74 -14.33
N MET A 46 -1.47 11.31 -14.19
CA MET A 46 -1.66 12.76 -14.09
C MET A 46 -1.24 13.37 -12.75
N LYS A 47 -1.03 12.56 -11.72
CA LYS A 47 -0.73 13.03 -10.36
C LYS A 47 0.75 13.27 -10.08
N GLY A 48 1.65 12.72 -10.89
CA GLY A 48 3.10 12.88 -10.75
C GLY A 48 3.68 12.18 -9.51
N GLY A 49 4.97 12.43 -9.25
CA GLY A 49 5.72 11.82 -8.18
C GLY A 49 5.51 12.44 -6.79
N ALA A 50 6.18 11.88 -5.78
CA ALA A 50 6.04 12.26 -4.38
C ALA A 50 7.22 13.03 -3.79
N ALA A 51 8.34 13.10 -4.49
CA ALA A 51 9.57 13.69 -3.95
C ALA A 51 9.62 15.22 -3.95
N GLY A 52 8.53 15.90 -4.34
CA GLY A 52 8.49 17.35 -4.51
C GLY A 52 8.94 17.81 -5.90
N GLY A 53 9.13 19.10 -6.09
CA GLY A 53 9.52 19.69 -7.39
C GLY A 53 10.39 20.95 -7.25
N GLY A 54 11.10 21.31 -8.32
CA GLY A 54 12.00 22.43 -8.32
C GLY A 54 13.14 22.26 -7.31
N TYR A 55 13.34 23.24 -6.43
CA TYR A 55 14.32 23.17 -5.35
C TYR A 55 13.80 22.49 -4.07
N ALA A 56 12.48 22.38 -3.91
CA ALA A 56 11.85 21.72 -2.78
C ALA A 56 11.71 20.21 -3.06
N GLN A 57 12.82 19.49 -3.02
CA GLN A 57 12.92 18.08 -3.35
C GLN A 57 13.53 17.25 -2.26
N VAL A 58 13.01 16.03 -2.09
CA VAL A 58 13.64 14.94 -1.32
C VAL A 58 14.44 14.07 -2.28
N ILE A 59 15.63 13.68 -1.89
CA ILE A 59 16.55 12.88 -2.69
C ILE A 59 16.81 11.49 -2.05
N PRO A 60 17.04 10.45 -2.86
CA PRO A 60 17.09 10.42 -4.35
C PRO A 60 15.68 10.41 -4.97
N MET A 61 15.37 11.44 -5.78
CA MET A 61 14.02 11.68 -6.29
C MET A 61 13.54 10.57 -7.25
N GLU A 62 14.39 10.15 -8.15
CA GLU A 62 14.06 9.11 -9.14
C GLU A 62 13.75 7.78 -8.46
N ASP A 63 14.57 7.36 -7.52
CA ASP A 63 14.38 6.11 -6.79
C ASP A 63 13.10 6.16 -5.96
N ILE A 64 12.86 7.26 -5.23
CA ILE A 64 11.63 7.45 -4.43
C ILE A 64 10.39 7.40 -5.31
N ASN A 65 10.44 7.99 -6.51
CA ASN A 65 9.29 8.07 -7.41
C ASN A 65 9.04 6.78 -8.20
N LEU A 66 10.01 5.91 -8.34
CA LEU A 66 9.91 4.70 -9.16
C LEU A 66 9.73 3.45 -8.30
N HIS A 67 10.80 2.92 -7.78
CA HIS A 67 10.77 1.69 -6.98
C HIS A 67 11.72 1.85 -5.80
N PHE A 68 11.22 2.54 -4.78
CA PHE A 68 12.10 2.99 -3.71
C PHE A 68 12.59 1.80 -2.87
N ASN A 69 11.91 1.43 -1.83
CA ASN A 69 12.47 0.53 -0.83
C ASN A 69 11.64 -0.73 -0.61
N GLY A 70 10.60 -0.92 -1.41
CA GLY A 70 9.83 -2.15 -1.37
C GLY A 70 8.63 -2.16 -0.43
N ASP A 71 8.24 -1.06 0.22
CA ASP A 71 7.02 -1.01 1.03
C ASP A 71 5.80 -1.38 0.17
N LEU A 72 5.61 -0.73 -0.97
CA LEU A 72 4.55 -1.05 -1.92
C LEU A 72 4.67 -2.46 -2.49
N HIS A 73 5.90 -2.91 -2.74
CA HIS A 73 6.16 -4.29 -3.18
C HIS A 73 5.75 -5.30 -2.10
N ALA A 74 6.18 -5.11 -0.85
CA ALA A 74 5.86 -6.00 0.27
C ALA A 74 4.34 -6.07 0.51
N ILE A 75 3.64 -4.93 0.44
CA ILE A 75 2.18 -4.88 0.56
C ILE A 75 1.50 -5.61 -0.59
N GLY A 76 1.98 -5.42 -1.82
CA GLY A 76 1.47 -6.14 -2.99
C GLY A 76 1.64 -7.66 -2.86
N VAL A 77 2.82 -8.11 -2.40
CA VAL A 77 3.10 -9.52 -2.13
C VAL A 77 2.19 -10.05 -1.02
N ALA A 78 2.08 -9.36 0.10
CA ALA A 78 1.22 -9.78 1.22
C ALA A 78 -0.26 -9.88 0.80
N ASN A 79 -0.77 -8.88 0.08
CA ASN A 79 -2.15 -8.89 -0.42
C ASN A 79 -2.42 -10.08 -1.34
N ASN A 80 -1.52 -10.34 -2.27
CA ASN A 80 -1.68 -11.43 -3.24
C ASN A 80 -1.42 -12.80 -2.61
N LEU A 81 -0.56 -12.88 -1.57
CA LEU A 81 -0.39 -14.08 -0.77
C LEU A 81 -1.71 -14.44 -0.07
N LEU A 82 -2.40 -13.47 0.54
CA LEU A 82 -3.69 -13.72 1.18
C LEU A 82 -4.74 -14.21 0.17
N ALA A 83 -4.78 -13.62 -1.03
CA ALA A 83 -5.65 -14.09 -2.10
C ALA A 83 -5.32 -15.53 -2.54
N ALA A 84 -4.04 -15.88 -2.63
CA ALA A 84 -3.61 -17.24 -2.99
C ALA A 84 -3.92 -18.25 -1.89
N LEU A 85 -3.74 -17.90 -0.61
CA LEU A 85 -4.08 -18.77 0.52
C LEU A 85 -5.59 -19.03 0.58
N LEU A 86 -6.40 -18.02 0.31
CA LEU A 86 -7.86 -18.15 0.22
C LEU A 86 -8.26 -19.14 -0.90
N ASP A 87 -7.70 -18.97 -2.10
CA ASP A 87 -7.98 -19.85 -3.23
C ASP A 87 -7.51 -21.30 -2.97
N ASN A 88 -6.33 -21.45 -2.36
CA ASN A 88 -5.84 -22.77 -1.94
C ASN A 88 -6.73 -23.42 -0.91
N HIS A 89 -7.23 -22.67 0.08
CA HIS A 89 -8.16 -23.19 1.08
C HIS A 89 -9.43 -23.72 0.42
N VAL A 90 -10.02 -22.96 -0.50
CA VAL A 90 -11.22 -23.36 -1.25
C VAL A 90 -10.93 -24.60 -2.12
N HIS A 91 -9.77 -24.65 -2.78
CA HIS A 91 -9.38 -25.75 -3.66
C HIS A 91 -9.14 -27.06 -2.90
N HIS A 92 -8.52 -26.99 -1.72
CA HIS A 92 -8.14 -28.16 -0.92
C HIS A 92 -9.19 -28.56 0.15
N GLY A 93 -10.45 -28.50 -0.19
CA GLY A 93 -11.53 -29.07 0.60
C GLY A 93 -12.42 -28.05 1.33
N ASN A 94 -12.07 -26.76 1.30
CA ASN A 94 -12.93 -25.67 1.81
C ASN A 94 -13.52 -25.94 3.21
N ALA A 95 -12.68 -26.29 4.16
CA ALA A 95 -13.10 -26.67 5.52
C ALA A 95 -13.85 -25.54 6.26
N LEU A 96 -13.69 -24.28 5.85
CA LEU A 96 -14.42 -23.13 6.38
C LEU A 96 -15.77 -22.88 5.70
N ASP A 97 -16.18 -23.73 4.77
CA ASP A 97 -17.44 -23.63 4.01
C ASP A 97 -17.63 -22.25 3.32
N ILE A 98 -16.56 -21.72 2.73
CA ILE A 98 -16.58 -20.44 2.02
C ILE A 98 -17.49 -20.55 0.79
N ASP A 99 -18.41 -19.60 0.63
CA ASP A 99 -19.15 -19.42 -0.62
C ASP A 99 -18.28 -18.71 -1.64
N VAL A 100 -17.86 -19.42 -2.69
CA VAL A 100 -16.97 -18.87 -3.74
C VAL A 100 -17.53 -17.62 -4.44
N ARG A 101 -18.85 -17.41 -4.37
CA ARG A 101 -19.54 -16.22 -4.90
C ARG A 101 -19.46 -15.01 -3.95
N ARG A 102 -18.94 -15.23 -2.73
CA ARG A 102 -18.87 -14.23 -1.66
C ARG A 102 -17.45 -13.96 -1.20
N ILE A 103 -16.49 -14.23 -2.05
CA ILE A 103 -15.11 -13.82 -1.87
C ILE A 103 -15.05 -12.31 -2.14
N THR A 104 -14.57 -11.55 -1.16
CA THR A 104 -14.48 -10.08 -1.21
C THR A 104 -13.05 -9.60 -1.41
N TRP A 105 -12.07 -10.45 -1.13
CA TRP A 105 -10.65 -10.11 -1.22
C TRP A 105 -10.17 -10.22 -2.66
N LYS A 106 -9.77 -9.08 -3.22
CA LYS A 106 -9.19 -8.98 -4.58
C LYS A 106 -7.67 -9.03 -4.54
N ARG A 107 -7.08 -9.24 -5.71
CA ARG A 107 -5.65 -9.07 -5.94
C ARG A 107 -5.29 -7.60 -6.12
N VAL A 108 -3.99 -7.29 -6.07
CA VAL A 108 -3.51 -5.92 -6.31
C VAL A 108 -2.32 -5.92 -7.26
N LEU A 109 -2.15 -4.78 -7.94
CA LEU A 109 -1.01 -4.46 -8.77
C LEU A 109 -0.68 -2.99 -8.58
N ASP A 110 0.61 -2.62 -8.47
CA ASP A 110 1.00 -1.20 -8.33
C ASP A 110 0.99 -0.47 -9.69
N MET A 111 -0.13 -0.57 -10.37
CA MET A 111 -0.38 0.06 -11.67
C MET A 111 -1.87 0.31 -11.84
N ASN A 112 -2.23 1.40 -12.51
CA ASN A 112 -3.60 1.66 -12.94
C ASN A 112 -3.89 0.91 -14.25
N ASP A 113 -4.21 -0.38 -14.16
CA ASP A 113 -4.57 -1.19 -15.33
C ASP A 113 -6.09 -1.37 -15.42
N ARG A 114 -6.68 -0.70 -16.41
CA ARG A 114 -8.13 -0.75 -16.62
C ARG A 114 -8.61 -2.12 -17.08
N ALA A 115 -7.79 -2.87 -17.81
CA ALA A 115 -8.13 -4.18 -18.33
C ALA A 115 -8.22 -5.26 -17.22
N LEU A 116 -7.55 -5.04 -16.09
CA LEU A 116 -7.52 -5.97 -14.97
C LEU A 116 -8.54 -5.66 -13.87
N ARG A 117 -9.38 -4.64 -14.02
CA ARG A 117 -10.37 -4.26 -12.98
C ARG A 117 -11.45 -5.30 -12.77
N ASP A 118 -11.88 -5.92 -13.86
CA ASP A 118 -12.89 -6.98 -13.86
C ASP A 118 -12.43 -8.09 -14.79
N ILE A 119 -12.06 -9.23 -14.23
CA ILE A 119 -11.54 -10.39 -14.94
C ILE A 119 -12.21 -11.66 -14.46
N THR A 120 -12.07 -12.74 -15.20
CA THR A 120 -12.41 -14.07 -14.75
C THR A 120 -11.13 -14.82 -14.37
N VAL A 121 -11.05 -15.30 -13.14
CA VAL A 121 -9.93 -16.12 -12.64
C VAL A 121 -10.28 -17.61 -12.64
N ALA A 122 -9.28 -18.48 -12.44
CA ALA A 122 -9.38 -19.93 -12.32
C ALA A 122 -9.98 -20.63 -13.55
N LEU A 123 -9.80 -20.09 -14.76
CA LEU A 123 -10.06 -20.78 -16.00
C LEU A 123 -9.01 -21.88 -16.24
N GLY A 124 -9.36 -22.94 -16.99
CA GLY A 124 -8.44 -24.03 -17.34
C GLY A 124 -8.76 -25.35 -16.66
N GLY A 125 -9.96 -25.49 -16.08
CA GLY A 125 -10.49 -26.75 -15.55
C GLY A 125 -10.25 -26.93 -14.04
N PRO A 126 -10.63 -28.11 -13.50
CA PRO A 126 -10.69 -28.34 -12.04
C PRO A 126 -9.38 -28.12 -11.29
N GLY A 127 -8.23 -28.32 -11.96
CA GLY A 127 -6.92 -28.11 -11.36
C GLY A 127 -6.61 -26.64 -11.04
N ASN A 128 -7.34 -25.68 -11.63
CA ASN A 128 -7.14 -24.26 -11.44
C ASN A 128 -8.13 -23.60 -10.45
N GLY A 129 -8.99 -24.40 -9.81
CA GLY A 129 -9.97 -23.93 -8.85
C GLY A 129 -11.34 -23.62 -9.45
N TYR A 130 -12.05 -22.67 -8.86
CA TYR A 130 -13.43 -22.32 -9.24
C TYR A 130 -13.44 -21.02 -10.05
N PRO A 131 -13.92 -21.04 -11.31
CA PRO A 131 -14.07 -19.83 -12.11
C PRO A 131 -14.98 -18.81 -11.42
N ARG A 132 -14.48 -17.59 -11.26
CA ARG A 132 -15.26 -16.48 -10.68
C ARG A 132 -14.79 -15.13 -11.21
N GLN A 133 -15.62 -14.12 -11.01
CA GLN A 133 -15.21 -12.76 -11.21
C GLN A 133 -14.19 -12.36 -10.11
N ASP A 134 -13.16 -11.67 -10.50
CA ASP A 134 -12.12 -11.08 -9.63
C ASP A 134 -11.60 -9.79 -10.30
N GLY A 135 -10.58 -9.20 -9.76
CA GLY A 135 -9.92 -8.03 -10.34
C GLY A 135 -8.64 -7.69 -9.61
N PHE A 136 -7.90 -6.74 -10.19
CA PHE A 136 -6.72 -6.14 -9.55
C PHE A 136 -7.02 -4.70 -9.19
N ASP A 137 -7.00 -4.40 -7.89
CA ASP A 137 -6.99 -3.03 -7.40
C ASP A 137 -5.54 -2.50 -7.36
N ILE A 138 -5.37 -1.18 -7.25
CA ILE A 138 -4.03 -0.63 -7.07
C ILE A 138 -3.53 -0.88 -5.64
N VAL A 139 -2.24 -1.16 -5.45
CA VAL A 139 -1.65 -1.51 -4.14
C VAL A 139 -1.98 -0.49 -3.05
N VAL A 140 -1.94 0.80 -3.36
CA VAL A 140 -2.25 1.87 -2.39
C VAL A 140 -3.71 1.89 -1.91
N ALA A 141 -4.60 1.14 -2.57
CA ALA A 141 -5.99 0.95 -2.15
C ALA A 141 -6.17 -0.32 -1.28
N SER A 142 -5.13 -1.13 -1.11
CA SER A 142 -5.19 -2.33 -0.28
C SER A 142 -5.49 -1.98 1.18
N GLU A 143 -6.35 -2.76 1.81
CA GLU A 143 -6.60 -2.69 3.26
C GLU A 143 -5.31 -2.95 4.05
N ILE A 144 -4.41 -3.81 3.54
CA ILE A 144 -3.11 -4.06 4.15
C ILE A 144 -2.28 -2.77 4.22
N MET A 145 -2.30 -1.93 3.17
CA MET A 145 -1.62 -0.63 3.20
C MET A 145 -2.18 0.27 4.32
N ALA A 146 -3.49 0.32 4.48
CA ALA A 146 -4.12 1.12 5.53
C ALA A 146 -3.76 0.59 6.92
N ILE A 147 -3.82 -0.72 7.13
CA ILE A 147 -3.44 -1.39 8.37
C ILE A 147 -1.96 -1.13 8.70
N PHE A 148 -1.09 -1.31 7.72
CA PHE A 148 0.35 -1.07 7.83
C PHE A 148 0.67 0.35 8.30
N CYS A 149 0.00 1.36 7.74
CA CYS A 149 0.21 2.74 8.13
C CYS A 149 -0.32 3.10 9.53
N LEU A 150 -1.27 2.33 10.04
CA LEU A 150 -1.89 2.55 11.35
C LEU A 150 -1.31 1.66 12.47
N ALA A 151 -0.49 0.68 12.12
CA ALA A 151 0.14 -0.20 13.08
C ALA A 151 1.21 0.54 13.89
N THR A 152 1.34 0.20 15.16
CA THR A 152 2.33 0.77 16.09
C THR A 152 3.57 -0.11 16.23
N ASP A 153 3.44 -1.40 16.01
CA ASP A 153 4.50 -2.40 16.08
C ASP A 153 4.09 -3.68 15.32
N LEU A 154 4.96 -4.70 15.34
CA LEU A 154 4.71 -5.97 14.64
C LEU A 154 3.56 -6.78 15.24
N ASP A 155 3.35 -6.73 16.55
CA ASP A 155 2.27 -7.47 17.21
C ASP A 155 0.91 -6.84 16.90
N ASP A 156 0.82 -5.51 16.95
CA ASP A 156 -0.37 -4.77 16.53
C ASP A 156 -0.65 -4.98 15.04
N LEU A 157 0.38 -4.94 14.19
CA LEU A 157 0.25 -5.26 12.77
C LEU A 157 -0.36 -6.65 12.57
N LYS A 158 0.20 -7.68 13.22
CA LYS A 158 -0.28 -9.05 13.13
C LYS A 158 -1.73 -9.17 13.59
N ALA A 159 -2.07 -8.57 14.72
CA ALA A 159 -3.43 -8.60 15.26
C ALA A 159 -4.45 -7.92 14.32
N ARG A 160 -4.07 -6.82 13.69
CA ARG A 160 -4.92 -6.13 12.70
C ARG A 160 -5.10 -6.94 11.43
N LEU A 161 -4.00 -7.49 10.87
CA LEU A 161 -4.03 -8.34 9.67
C LEU A 161 -4.95 -9.56 9.87
N GLY A 162 -4.93 -10.17 11.06
CA GLY A 162 -5.80 -11.30 11.38
C GLY A 162 -7.31 -10.97 11.27
N ARG A 163 -7.71 -9.72 11.46
CA ARG A 163 -9.11 -9.29 11.41
C ARG A 163 -9.64 -8.98 10.01
N ILE A 164 -8.80 -8.98 8.99
CA ILE A 164 -9.22 -8.74 7.60
C ILE A 164 -10.29 -9.78 7.21
N VAL A 165 -11.44 -9.31 6.75
CA VAL A 165 -12.50 -10.17 6.22
C VAL A 165 -12.24 -10.42 4.74
N VAL A 166 -12.03 -11.69 4.38
CA VAL A 166 -11.66 -12.11 3.02
C VAL A 166 -12.80 -12.69 2.22
N ALA A 167 -13.80 -13.28 2.91
CA ALA A 167 -14.93 -13.95 2.30
C ALA A 167 -16.08 -14.12 3.31
N TYR A 168 -17.16 -14.73 2.85
CA TYR A 168 -18.26 -15.18 3.71
C TYR A 168 -18.58 -16.65 3.45
N THR A 169 -19.00 -17.36 4.51
CA THR A 169 -19.52 -18.72 4.42
C THR A 169 -20.86 -18.76 3.68
N ARG A 170 -21.35 -19.98 3.37
CA ARG A 170 -22.72 -20.16 2.83
C ARG A 170 -23.79 -19.61 3.76
N ASP A 171 -23.57 -19.69 5.07
CA ASP A 171 -24.44 -19.11 6.10
C ASP A 171 -24.18 -17.61 6.37
N ARG A 172 -23.41 -16.96 5.52
CA ARG A 172 -23.09 -15.51 5.58
C ARG A 172 -22.29 -15.11 6.83
N GLN A 173 -21.55 -16.01 7.44
CA GLN A 173 -20.60 -15.64 8.49
C GLN A 173 -19.31 -15.11 7.84
N PRO A 174 -18.71 -14.05 8.39
CA PRO A 174 -17.43 -13.55 7.87
C PRO A 174 -16.32 -14.56 8.10
N VAL A 175 -15.44 -14.70 7.12
CA VAL A 175 -14.20 -15.47 7.20
C VAL A 175 -13.05 -14.48 7.18
N THR A 176 -12.17 -14.58 8.17
CA THR A 176 -11.05 -13.66 8.36
C THR A 176 -9.72 -14.29 7.92
N ALA A 177 -8.68 -13.44 7.83
CA ALA A 177 -7.33 -13.91 7.59
C ALA A 177 -6.80 -14.81 8.72
N ALA A 178 -7.25 -14.60 9.96
CA ALA A 178 -6.92 -15.47 11.09
C ALA A 178 -7.56 -16.86 10.96
N ASP A 179 -8.78 -16.97 10.43
CA ASP A 179 -9.42 -18.27 10.16
C ASP A 179 -8.62 -19.07 9.12
N LEU A 180 -7.96 -18.39 8.19
CA LEU A 180 -7.03 -19.00 7.23
C LEU A 180 -5.62 -19.21 7.80
N LYS A 181 -5.34 -18.77 9.04
CA LYS A 181 -4.01 -18.78 9.68
C LYS A 181 -2.96 -18.02 8.86
N ALA A 182 -3.37 -16.96 8.19
CA ALA A 182 -2.54 -16.21 7.26
C ALA A 182 -1.76 -15.07 7.92
N GLU A 183 -2.21 -14.55 9.06
CA GLU A 183 -1.69 -13.34 9.70
C GLU A 183 -0.18 -13.39 9.98
N GLY A 184 0.32 -14.56 10.37
CA GLY A 184 1.75 -14.74 10.62
C GLY A 184 2.60 -14.63 9.35
N ALA A 185 2.15 -15.23 8.25
CA ALA A 185 2.84 -15.16 6.95
C ALA A 185 2.82 -13.74 6.38
N LEU A 186 1.67 -13.05 6.50
CA LEU A 186 1.55 -11.64 6.07
C LEU A 186 2.50 -10.74 6.87
N THR A 187 2.55 -10.91 8.19
CA THR A 187 3.47 -10.14 9.06
C THR A 187 4.93 -10.39 8.71
N ALA A 188 5.29 -11.64 8.43
CA ALA A 188 6.66 -11.98 8.03
C ALA A 188 7.08 -11.30 6.72
N VAL A 189 6.17 -11.21 5.74
CA VAL A 189 6.42 -10.51 4.48
C VAL A 189 6.58 -9.00 4.69
N LEU A 190 5.84 -8.41 5.63
CA LEU A 190 5.82 -6.97 5.88
C LEU A 190 6.88 -6.51 6.89
N LYS A 191 7.58 -7.43 7.56
CA LYS A 191 8.46 -7.14 8.69
C LYS A 191 9.50 -6.05 8.38
N ASP A 192 10.23 -6.19 7.29
CA ASP A 192 11.32 -5.28 6.96
C ASP A 192 10.80 -3.95 6.39
N ALA A 193 9.64 -3.99 5.73
CA ALA A 193 8.97 -2.79 5.24
C ALA A 193 8.43 -1.89 6.36
N LEU A 194 8.27 -2.40 7.58
CA LEU A 194 7.73 -1.61 8.71
C LEU A 194 8.72 -0.53 9.21
N ALA A 195 9.99 -0.61 8.85
CA ALA A 195 10.99 0.39 9.19
C ALA A 195 10.90 1.60 8.24
N PRO A 196 10.68 2.84 8.75
CA PRO A 196 10.65 4.03 7.91
C PRO A 196 11.97 4.29 7.18
N ASN A 197 11.89 4.80 5.97
CA ASN A 197 13.05 5.15 5.16
C ASN A 197 13.52 6.56 5.50
N LEU A 198 14.73 6.70 6.01
CA LEU A 198 15.35 7.99 6.31
C LEU A 198 16.12 8.49 5.08
N VAL A 199 15.74 9.64 4.60
CA VAL A 199 16.32 10.35 3.45
C VAL A 199 16.51 11.83 3.81
N GLN A 200 16.84 12.67 2.85
CA GLN A 200 16.99 14.11 3.08
C GLN A 200 16.51 14.93 1.88
N THR A 201 16.30 16.22 2.11
CA THR A 201 16.04 17.18 1.04
C THR A 201 17.34 17.60 0.34
N LEU A 202 17.22 18.31 -0.78
CA LEU A 202 18.37 18.94 -1.44
C LEU A 202 19.12 19.92 -0.52
N GLU A 203 18.42 20.56 0.42
CA GLU A 203 18.98 21.50 1.42
C GLU A 203 19.54 20.77 2.66
N GLY A 204 19.43 19.44 2.73
CA GLY A 204 19.94 18.62 3.83
C GLY A 204 18.98 18.43 5.01
N THR A 205 17.73 18.84 4.92
CA THR A 205 16.73 18.59 5.96
C THR A 205 16.38 17.11 5.99
N PRO A 206 16.42 16.43 7.16
CA PRO A 206 16.05 15.03 7.27
C PRO A 206 14.57 14.82 6.93
N ALA A 207 14.29 13.72 6.25
CA ALA A 207 12.92 13.33 5.87
C ALA A 207 12.69 11.83 6.01
N PHE A 208 11.51 11.44 6.51
CA PHE A 208 11.04 10.07 6.47
C PHE A 208 10.08 9.89 5.30
N VAL A 209 10.29 8.83 4.53
CA VAL A 209 9.36 8.38 3.49
C VAL A 209 8.88 6.98 3.87
N HIS A 210 7.58 6.81 4.12
CA HIS A 210 7.06 5.54 4.58
C HIS A 210 5.55 5.40 4.37
N GLY A 211 5.13 4.23 3.85
CA GLY A 211 3.74 3.93 3.54
C GLY A 211 3.16 4.86 2.48
N GLY A 212 2.01 4.52 1.92
CA GLY A 212 1.49 5.31 0.81
C GLY A 212 -0.02 5.17 0.55
N PRO A 213 -0.89 5.09 1.58
CA PRO A 213 -2.32 4.88 1.35
C PRO A 213 -2.93 6.10 0.65
N PHE A 214 -3.99 5.88 -0.12
CA PHE A 214 -4.82 7.00 -0.55
C PHE A 214 -5.48 7.67 0.66
N ALA A 215 -5.52 8.99 0.66
CA ALA A 215 -6.04 9.78 1.78
C ALA A 215 -7.52 9.53 2.12
N ASN A 216 -8.28 8.99 1.17
CA ASN A 216 -9.67 8.59 1.38
C ASN A 216 -9.83 7.19 2.00
N ILE A 217 -8.76 6.43 2.14
CA ILE A 217 -8.75 5.08 2.72
C ILE A 217 -8.17 5.11 4.13
N ALA A 218 -7.09 5.88 4.35
CA ALA A 218 -6.45 6.02 5.65
C ALA A 218 -6.09 7.48 5.92
N HIS A 219 -6.13 7.87 7.18
CA HIS A 219 -5.81 9.22 7.61
C HIS A 219 -4.30 9.43 7.72
N GLY A 220 -3.87 10.61 7.28
CA GLY A 220 -2.49 11.05 7.44
C GLY A 220 -1.65 10.97 6.18
N CYS A 221 -0.46 11.56 6.29
CA CYS A 221 0.49 11.70 5.19
C CYS A 221 1.67 10.74 5.28
N ASN A 222 1.71 9.93 6.34
CA ASN A 222 2.77 8.99 6.65
C ASN A 222 2.24 7.90 7.61
N SER A 223 3.05 6.90 7.93
CA SER A 223 2.70 5.91 8.92
C SER A 223 2.79 6.45 10.36
N VAL A 224 2.10 5.81 11.30
CA VAL A 224 2.19 6.15 12.73
C VAL A 224 3.63 5.97 13.22
N ILE A 225 4.28 4.86 12.87
CA ILE A 225 5.67 4.55 13.28
C ILE A 225 6.67 5.62 12.81
N ALA A 226 6.46 6.22 11.63
CA ALA A 226 7.37 7.25 11.13
C ALA A 226 7.14 8.64 11.75
N THR A 227 6.03 8.84 12.46
CA THR A 227 5.65 10.13 13.03
C THR A 227 5.67 10.17 14.56
N THR A 228 5.83 9.04 15.22
CA THR A 228 5.95 8.91 16.69
C THR A 228 7.37 8.62 17.12
#